data_1160b3995753fd1289b31b77030dced1
#
_entry.id   1160b3995753fd1289b31b77030dced1
#
_cell.length_a   1.000
_cell.length_b   1.000
_cell.length_c   1.000
_cell.angle_alpha   90.00
_cell.angle_beta   90.00
_cell.angle_gamma   90.00
#
_symmetry.space_group_name_H-M   'P 1'
#
loop_
_entity.id
_entity.type
_entity.pdbx_description
1 polymer ?
#
loop_
_entity_poly.entity_id
_entity_poly.type
_entity_poly.pdbx_seq_one_letter_code
_entity_poly.pdbx_strand_id
1 'polypeptide(L)'
;MEAQQIRQLEPMLNTYLRQFDDCFGRIEPTERLKTYVTGQLSDLQRKSIEPMADAAGLPPRNLQQFLSLHKWDEMRMRDTLQHIVASEHQHPYSIGIFDETGHPKKGDKTPGVQRQWCGNTGKKDNCVVTVHLNYTAGYFHCLLDGELFLPESWAKDPLRCETAAIPEAMTHRPKWQIALELWERAVSNGVRFEWVGA
;
A
#
# COMPACT_ATOMS: atom_id res chain seq x y z
N MET A 1 -9.98 26.58 6.26
CA MET A 1 -9.39 25.91 7.44
C MET A 1 -8.88 27.00 8.37
N GLU A 2 -9.27 26.96 9.64
CA GLU A 2 -8.85 28.00 10.61
C GLU A 2 -7.38 27.81 11.02
N ALA A 3 -6.69 28.90 11.38
CA ALA A 3 -5.28 28.86 11.77
C ALA A 3 -4.99 27.88 12.94
N GLN A 4 -5.96 27.69 13.83
CA GLN A 4 -5.86 26.72 14.93
C GLN A 4 -5.87 25.28 14.43
N GLN A 5 -6.69 24.96 13.43
CA GLN A 5 -6.75 23.63 12.81
C GLN A 5 -5.43 23.28 12.11
N ILE A 6 -4.83 24.25 11.42
CA ILE A 6 -3.53 24.07 10.74
C ILE A 6 -2.43 23.73 11.76
N ARG A 7 -2.41 24.38 12.94
CA ARG A 7 -1.43 24.09 13.99
C ARG A 7 -1.58 22.70 14.60
N GLN A 8 -2.76 22.09 14.51
CA GLN A 8 -3.03 20.76 15.05
C GLN A 8 -2.68 19.63 14.08
N LEU A 9 -2.47 19.91 12.79
CA LEU A 9 -2.22 18.87 11.78
C LEU A 9 -0.96 18.05 12.07
N GLU A 10 0.14 18.70 12.44
CA GLU A 10 1.37 17.99 12.73
C GLU A 10 1.28 17.11 14.00
N PRO A 11 0.76 17.59 15.15
CA PRO A 11 0.52 16.72 16.29
C PRO A 11 -0.42 15.56 16.01
N MET A 12 -1.47 15.76 15.22
CA MET A 12 -2.42 14.71 14.82
C MET A 12 -1.72 13.66 13.94
N LEU A 13 -0.95 14.08 12.94
CA LEU A 13 -0.17 13.18 12.11
C LEU A 13 0.83 12.37 12.93
N ASN A 14 1.53 13.01 13.88
CA ASN A 14 2.44 12.32 14.76
C ASN A 14 1.73 11.28 15.64
N THR A 15 0.55 11.59 16.17
CA THR A 15 -0.25 10.66 16.95
C THR A 15 -0.71 9.48 16.11
N TYR A 16 -1.16 9.73 14.88
CA TYR A 16 -1.53 8.68 13.94
C TYR A 16 -0.35 7.77 13.61
N LEU A 17 0.80 8.33 13.25
CA LEU A 17 1.97 7.55 12.84
C LEU A 17 2.57 6.72 13.98
N ARG A 18 2.45 7.14 15.23
CA ARG A 18 2.90 6.35 16.40
C ARG A 18 2.19 5.01 16.54
N GLN A 19 1.00 4.88 16.01
CA GLN A 19 0.27 3.59 16.02
C GLN A 19 1.00 2.49 15.23
N PHE A 20 1.93 2.89 14.35
CA PHE A 20 2.76 1.99 13.53
C PHE A 20 4.18 1.77 14.07
N ASP A 21 4.54 2.36 15.23
CA ASP A 21 5.90 2.27 15.76
C ASP A 21 6.34 0.81 15.97
N ASP A 22 5.44 -0.03 16.43
CA ASP A 22 5.68 -1.46 16.65
C ASP A 22 5.90 -2.30 15.38
N CYS A 23 5.66 -1.72 14.20
CA CYS A 23 5.97 -2.35 12.92
C CYS A 23 7.46 -2.30 12.59
N PHE A 24 8.23 -1.53 13.37
CA PHE A 24 9.64 -1.28 13.13
C PHE A 24 10.49 -1.78 14.29
N GLY A 25 11.54 -2.53 13.98
CA GLY A 25 12.49 -3.00 15.00
C GLY A 25 13.49 -1.95 15.49
N ARG A 26 13.46 -0.72 14.91
CA ARG A 26 14.41 0.37 15.20
C ARG A 26 13.72 1.72 15.07
N ILE A 27 14.27 2.75 15.72
CA ILE A 27 13.75 4.13 15.69
C ILE A 27 13.95 4.78 14.31
N GLU A 28 15.08 4.54 13.66
CA GLU A 28 15.42 5.20 12.40
C GLU A 28 14.37 4.97 11.27
N PRO A 29 13.90 3.75 10.98
CA PRO A 29 12.85 3.54 10.01
C PRO A 29 11.53 4.26 10.36
N THR A 30 11.18 4.37 11.64
CA THR A 30 9.99 5.12 12.10
C THR A 30 10.10 6.61 11.74
N GLU A 31 11.27 7.21 11.97
CA GLU A 31 11.53 8.60 11.56
C GLU A 31 11.46 8.77 10.04
N ARG A 32 11.95 7.79 9.27
CA ARG A 32 11.88 7.81 7.81
C ARG A 32 10.44 7.65 7.31
N LEU A 33 9.60 6.83 7.98
CA LEU A 33 8.16 6.77 7.69
C LEU A 33 7.54 8.15 7.85
N LYS A 34 7.78 8.84 8.97
CA LYS A 34 7.27 10.19 9.20
C LYS A 34 7.70 11.15 8.08
N THR A 35 8.96 11.15 7.73
CA THR A 35 9.50 11.99 6.65
C THR A 35 8.84 11.69 5.32
N TYR A 36 8.70 10.41 4.98
CA TYR A 36 8.09 9.97 3.74
C TYR A 36 6.61 10.38 3.65
N VAL A 37 5.83 10.12 4.71
CA VAL A 37 4.40 10.47 4.75
C VAL A 37 4.21 11.99 4.71
N THR A 38 5.01 12.75 5.45
CA THR A 38 5.00 14.23 5.40
C THR A 38 5.27 14.74 3.98
N GLY A 39 6.27 14.15 3.30
CA GLY A 39 6.57 14.48 1.90
C GLY A 39 5.42 14.14 0.95
N GLN A 40 4.73 13.02 1.15
CA GLN A 40 3.54 12.65 0.36
C GLN A 40 2.36 13.61 0.58
N LEU A 41 2.19 14.13 1.79
CA LEU A 41 1.13 15.09 2.15
C LEU A 41 1.46 16.53 1.80
N SER A 42 2.72 16.84 1.46
CA SER A 42 3.16 18.19 1.12
C SER A 42 2.61 18.68 -0.23
N ASP A 43 2.80 19.95 -0.52
CA ASP A 43 2.44 20.61 -1.78
C ASP A 43 3.52 20.52 -2.87
N LEU A 44 4.52 19.65 -2.69
CA LEU A 44 5.57 19.42 -3.68
C LEU A 44 4.97 19.04 -5.03
N GLN A 45 5.38 19.72 -6.08
CA GLN A 45 4.92 19.44 -7.45
C GLN A 45 5.27 18.01 -7.89
N ARG A 46 6.41 17.49 -7.42
CA ARG A 46 6.85 16.12 -7.68
C ARG A 46 7.12 15.41 -6.37
N LYS A 47 6.29 14.42 -6.05
CA LYS A 47 6.40 13.59 -4.84
C LYS A 47 7.23 12.34 -5.11
N SER A 48 8.49 12.52 -5.51
CA SER A 48 9.48 11.46 -5.61
C SER A 48 10.51 11.59 -4.49
N ILE A 49 11.32 10.56 -4.31
CA ILE A 49 12.24 10.45 -3.16
C ILE A 49 13.16 11.67 -3.02
N GLU A 50 13.76 12.14 -4.11
CA GLU A 50 14.71 13.25 -4.07
C GLU A 50 14.07 14.55 -3.58
N PRO A 51 12.99 15.09 -4.21
CA PRO A 51 12.33 16.30 -3.71
C PRO A 51 11.79 16.18 -2.29
N MET A 52 11.31 15.01 -1.88
CA MET A 52 10.85 14.80 -0.51
C MET A 52 11.99 14.81 0.50
N ALA A 53 13.13 14.20 0.15
CA ALA A 53 14.33 14.22 1.00
C ALA A 53 14.92 15.62 1.11
N ASP A 54 15.03 16.34 0.00
CA ASP A 54 15.54 17.71 -0.04
C ASP A 54 14.67 18.66 0.80
N ALA A 55 13.34 18.55 0.69
CA ALA A 55 12.41 19.33 1.51
C ALA A 55 12.55 19.04 3.01
N ALA A 56 12.96 17.82 3.37
CA ALA A 56 13.21 17.41 4.74
C ALA A 56 14.67 17.68 5.21
N GLY A 57 15.52 18.24 4.36
CA GLY A 57 16.94 18.48 4.67
C GLY A 57 17.75 17.19 4.83
N LEU A 58 17.35 16.09 4.16
CA LEU A 58 17.96 14.78 4.25
C LEU A 58 18.63 14.37 2.94
N PRO A 59 19.72 13.60 2.98
CA PRO A 59 20.26 12.95 1.80
C PRO A 59 19.21 12.02 1.17
N PRO A 60 18.96 12.07 -0.18
CA PRO A 60 18.00 11.20 -0.86
C PRO A 60 18.21 9.71 -0.59
N ARG A 61 19.45 9.30 -0.39
CA ARG A 61 19.83 7.92 -0.06
C ARG A 61 19.10 7.39 1.18
N ASN A 62 18.79 8.23 2.16
CA ASN A 62 18.12 7.81 3.39
C ASN A 62 16.70 7.29 3.10
N LEU A 63 15.92 8.00 2.28
CA LEU A 63 14.60 7.53 1.88
C LEU A 63 14.65 6.38 0.86
N GLN A 64 15.67 6.35 -0.01
CA GLN A 64 15.91 5.21 -0.90
C GLN A 64 16.16 3.93 -0.10
N GLN A 65 17.03 3.98 0.92
CA GLN A 65 17.31 2.84 1.80
C GLN A 65 16.08 2.44 2.62
N PHE A 66 15.31 3.40 3.10
CA PHE A 66 14.06 3.14 3.79
C PHE A 66 13.11 2.29 2.95
N LEU A 67 12.90 2.62 1.68
CA LEU A 67 11.98 1.91 0.80
C LEU A 67 12.55 0.61 0.21
N SER A 68 13.87 0.41 0.20
CA SER A 68 14.49 -0.73 -0.50
C SER A 68 15.21 -1.72 0.40
N LEU A 69 15.75 -1.29 1.53
CA LEU A 69 16.61 -2.10 2.38
C LEU A 69 16.12 -2.28 3.81
N HIS A 70 15.42 -1.27 4.36
CA HIS A 70 14.90 -1.39 5.71
C HIS A 70 13.78 -2.42 5.75
N LYS A 71 13.84 -3.29 6.75
CA LYS A 71 12.81 -4.29 7.00
C LYS A 71 11.84 -3.75 8.04
N TRP A 72 10.57 -3.88 7.78
CA TRP A 72 9.47 -3.67 8.72
C TRP A 72 8.46 -4.79 8.58
N ASP A 73 7.62 -4.93 9.57
CA ASP A 73 6.51 -5.87 9.55
C ASP A 73 5.34 -5.26 8.75
N GLU A 74 5.31 -5.54 7.45
CA GLU A 74 4.28 -5.02 6.54
C GLU A 74 2.90 -5.59 6.85
N MET A 75 2.85 -6.84 7.31
CA MET A 75 1.58 -7.48 7.69
C MET A 75 0.99 -6.79 8.90
N ARG A 76 1.80 -6.58 9.93
CA ARG A 76 1.39 -5.83 11.12
C ARG A 76 0.96 -4.40 10.79
N MET A 77 1.63 -3.75 9.84
CA MET A 77 1.26 -2.41 9.40
C MET A 77 -0.13 -2.38 8.74
N ARG A 78 -0.43 -3.36 7.88
CA ARG A 78 -1.76 -3.53 7.27
C ARG A 78 -2.82 -3.81 8.34
N ASP A 79 -2.54 -4.75 9.26
CA ASP A 79 -3.45 -5.08 10.35
C ASP A 79 -3.71 -3.87 11.25
N THR A 80 -2.69 -3.10 11.58
CA THR A 80 -2.83 -1.86 12.37
C THR A 80 -3.76 -0.86 11.66
N LEU A 81 -3.57 -0.64 10.35
CA LEU A 81 -4.46 0.23 9.57
C LEU A 81 -5.91 -0.27 9.61
N GLN A 82 -6.12 -1.56 9.43
CA GLN A 82 -7.45 -2.17 9.46
C GLN A 82 -8.10 -2.05 10.84
N HIS A 83 -7.34 -2.24 11.93
CA HIS A 83 -7.82 -2.01 13.29
C HIS A 83 -8.21 -0.55 13.55
N ILE A 84 -7.46 0.42 13.02
CA ILE A 84 -7.82 1.84 13.10
C ILE A 84 -9.16 2.08 12.39
N VAL A 85 -9.32 1.56 11.17
CA VAL A 85 -10.59 1.69 10.43
C VAL A 85 -11.73 1.01 11.18
N ALA A 86 -11.50 -0.17 11.75
CA ALA A 86 -12.49 -0.91 12.52
C ALA A 86 -12.90 -0.20 13.81
N SER A 87 -12.02 0.55 14.47
CA SER A 87 -12.31 1.24 15.72
C SER A 87 -12.85 2.66 15.55
N GLU A 88 -12.38 3.40 14.53
CA GLU A 88 -12.61 4.83 14.41
C GLU A 88 -13.53 5.21 13.26
N HIS A 89 -13.68 4.34 12.24
CA HIS A 89 -14.35 4.69 10.97
C HIS A 89 -15.45 3.70 10.58
N GLN A 90 -15.93 2.85 11.49
CA GLN A 90 -17.07 1.98 11.17
C GLN A 90 -18.34 2.78 10.94
N HIS A 91 -19.10 2.38 9.93
CA HIS A 91 -20.32 3.06 9.54
C HIS A 91 -21.37 2.06 9.04
N PRO A 92 -22.69 2.24 9.35
CA PRO A 92 -23.75 1.32 8.94
C PRO A 92 -23.99 1.29 7.41
N TYR A 93 -23.42 2.21 6.66
CA TYR A 93 -23.49 2.25 5.18
C TYR A 93 -22.10 2.11 4.56
N SER A 94 -21.25 1.30 5.18
CA SER A 94 -19.90 1.05 4.65
C SER A 94 -19.93 0.12 3.44
N ILE A 95 -19.05 0.39 2.49
CA ILE A 95 -18.90 -0.39 1.26
C ILE A 95 -17.45 -0.82 1.13
N GLY A 96 -17.24 -2.13 0.96
CA GLY A 96 -15.98 -2.70 0.49
C GLY A 96 -15.96 -2.71 -1.03
N ILE A 97 -14.90 -2.19 -1.64
CA ILE A 97 -14.79 -2.11 -3.09
C ILE A 97 -13.52 -2.83 -3.51
N PHE A 98 -13.67 -3.88 -4.31
CA PHE A 98 -12.55 -4.54 -4.96
C PHE A 98 -12.27 -3.89 -6.30
N ASP A 99 -10.99 -3.69 -6.61
CA ASP A 99 -10.55 -3.20 -7.91
C ASP A 99 -9.16 -3.73 -8.25
N GLU A 100 -8.86 -3.71 -9.54
CA GLU A 100 -7.55 -4.07 -10.08
C GLU A 100 -6.86 -2.86 -10.65
N THR A 101 -5.59 -2.67 -10.31
CA THR A 101 -4.80 -1.61 -10.91
C THR A 101 -3.68 -2.18 -11.77
N GLY A 102 -3.70 -1.84 -13.06
CA GLY A 102 -2.64 -2.16 -14.00
C GLY A 102 -1.57 -1.07 -14.03
N HIS A 103 -0.31 -1.42 -13.74
CA HIS A 103 0.83 -0.50 -13.76
C HIS A 103 1.71 -0.80 -14.98
N PRO A 104 1.69 0.03 -16.03
CA PRO A 104 2.55 -0.17 -17.21
C PRO A 104 4.02 -0.20 -16.82
N LYS A 105 4.76 -1.13 -17.38
CA LYS A 105 6.20 -1.31 -17.13
C LYS A 105 6.95 -1.45 -18.44
N LYS A 106 8.20 -0.96 -18.46
CA LYS A 106 9.16 -1.25 -19.49
C LYS A 106 10.05 -2.40 -19.04
N GLY A 107 10.29 -3.36 -19.94
CA GLY A 107 11.11 -4.54 -19.62
C GLY A 107 10.34 -5.68 -18.94
N ASP A 108 11.06 -6.72 -18.54
CA ASP A 108 10.54 -8.03 -18.14
C ASP A 108 10.95 -8.46 -16.71
N LYS A 109 11.71 -7.61 -16.01
CA LYS A 109 12.32 -7.97 -14.71
C LYS A 109 11.48 -7.63 -13.49
N THR A 110 10.47 -6.73 -13.65
CA THR A 110 9.62 -6.37 -12.51
C THR A 110 8.77 -7.57 -12.10
N PRO A 111 8.73 -7.98 -10.81
CA PRO A 111 7.88 -9.06 -10.34
C PRO A 111 6.44 -8.97 -10.86
N GLY A 112 5.90 -10.07 -11.39
CA GLY A 112 4.53 -10.13 -11.91
C GLY A 112 4.30 -9.48 -13.27
N VAL A 113 5.33 -8.89 -13.91
CA VAL A 113 5.16 -8.23 -15.20
C VAL A 113 4.92 -9.25 -16.32
N GLN A 114 3.90 -9.01 -17.10
CA GLN A 114 3.63 -9.71 -18.38
C GLN A 114 2.72 -8.88 -19.27
N ARG A 115 2.52 -9.32 -20.51
CA ARG A 115 1.53 -8.73 -21.41
C ARG A 115 0.13 -9.22 -21.03
N GLN A 116 -0.65 -8.34 -20.41
CA GLN A 116 -2.00 -8.60 -19.91
C GLN A 116 -2.87 -7.35 -20.03
N TRP A 117 -4.17 -7.44 -19.70
CA TRP A 117 -5.03 -6.27 -19.68
C TRP A 117 -4.52 -5.25 -18.64
N CYS A 118 -4.38 -4.01 -19.08
CA CYS A 118 -3.93 -2.89 -18.25
C CYS A 118 -5.02 -1.82 -18.25
N GLY A 119 -5.75 -1.69 -17.14
CA GLY A 119 -6.83 -0.71 -17.00
C GLY A 119 -6.38 0.72 -17.27
N ASN A 120 -5.19 1.10 -16.79
CA ASN A 120 -4.62 2.44 -17.00
C ASN A 120 -4.38 2.81 -18.46
N THR A 121 -4.14 1.84 -19.33
CA THR A 121 -3.93 2.09 -20.77
C THR A 121 -5.12 1.66 -21.62
N GLY A 122 -6.12 1.00 -21.04
CA GLY A 122 -7.32 0.51 -21.74
C GLY A 122 -7.05 -0.56 -22.80
N LYS A 123 -5.94 -1.28 -22.70
CA LYS A 123 -5.52 -2.30 -23.69
C LYS A 123 -4.66 -3.38 -23.05
N LYS A 124 -4.37 -4.45 -23.82
CA LYS A 124 -3.32 -5.40 -23.44
C LYS A 124 -1.95 -4.75 -23.57
N ASP A 125 -1.27 -4.57 -22.46
CA ASP A 125 0.04 -3.93 -22.37
C ASP A 125 0.97 -4.73 -21.45
N ASN A 126 2.26 -4.40 -21.48
CA ASN A 126 3.24 -4.95 -20.55
C ASN A 126 3.05 -4.25 -19.20
N CYS A 127 2.47 -4.91 -18.23
CA CYS A 127 2.11 -4.31 -16.94
C CYS A 127 2.20 -5.31 -15.79
N VAL A 128 2.28 -4.77 -14.60
CA VAL A 128 2.04 -5.45 -13.32
C VAL A 128 0.62 -5.15 -12.90
N VAL A 129 -0.09 -6.13 -12.36
CA VAL A 129 -1.44 -5.95 -11.83
C VAL A 129 -1.43 -6.19 -10.33
N THR A 130 -2.12 -5.33 -9.60
CA THR A 130 -2.39 -5.46 -8.18
C THR A 130 -3.89 -5.51 -7.94
N VAL A 131 -4.31 -6.31 -6.96
CA VAL A 131 -5.71 -6.40 -6.51
C VAL A 131 -5.81 -5.63 -5.21
N HIS A 132 -6.84 -4.82 -5.06
CA HIS A 132 -7.03 -3.93 -3.93
C HIS A 132 -8.39 -4.12 -3.29
N LEU A 133 -8.43 -3.94 -1.97
CA LEU A 133 -9.65 -3.76 -1.19
C LEU A 133 -9.69 -2.34 -0.64
N ASN A 134 -10.71 -1.59 -1.02
CA ASN A 134 -10.97 -0.25 -0.51
C ASN A 134 -12.17 -0.26 0.43
N TYR A 135 -12.16 0.65 1.39
CA TYR A 135 -13.28 0.94 2.28
C TYR A 135 -13.80 2.35 2.03
N THR A 136 -15.11 2.51 1.93
CA THR A 136 -15.74 3.82 1.86
C THR A 136 -16.95 3.89 2.79
N ALA A 137 -17.09 5.00 3.49
CA ALA A 137 -18.20 5.28 4.39
C ALA A 137 -18.43 6.79 4.49
N GLY A 138 -19.47 7.30 3.87
CA GLY A 138 -19.73 8.73 3.82
C GLY A 138 -18.60 9.49 3.11
N TYR A 139 -17.90 10.34 3.84
CA TYR A 139 -16.74 11.10 3.33
C TYR A 139 -15.39 10.41 3.58
N PHE A 140 -15.39 9.29 4.28
CA PHE A 140 -14.17 8.55 4.56
C PHE A 140 -13.89 7.53 3.47
N HIS A 141 -12.67 7.53 2.92
CA HIS A 141 -12.18 6.59 1.93
C HIS A 141 -10.79 6.11 2.36
N CYS A 142 -10.58 4.80 2.33
CA CYS A 142 -9.30 4.20 2.69
C CYS A 142 -8.99 2.99 1.82
N LEU A 143 -7.76 2.91 1.30
CA LEU A 143 -7.21 1.68 0.78
C LEU A 143 -6.85 0.79 1.97
N LEU A 144 -7.61 -0.27 2.20
CA LEU A 144 -7.40 -1.18 3.35
C LEU A 144 -6.26 -2.14 3.14
N ASP A 145 -6.17 -2.68 1.92
CA ASP A 145 -5.19 -3.71 1.61
C ASP A 145 -4.96 -3.81 0.10
N GLY A 146 -3.86 -4.44 -0.29
CA GLY A 146 -3.55 -4.70 -1.68
C GLY A 146 -2.46 -5.76 -1.83
N GLU A 147 -2.59 -6.55 -2.88
CA GLU A 147 -1.69 -7.68 -3.14
C GLU A 147 -1.29 -7.73 -4.60
N LEU A 148 -0.04 -8.16 -4.85
CA LEU A 148 0.46 -8.39 -6.19
C LEU A 148 -0.19 -9.64 -6.80
N PHE A 149 -0.77 -9.50 -7.99
CA PHE A 149 -1.13 -10.64 -8.81
C PHE A 149 0.12 -11.22 -9.47
N LEU A 150 0.53 -12.43 -9.03
CA LEU A 150 1.60 -13.15 -9.66
C LEU A 150 1.03 -14.04 -10.80
N PRO A 151 1.33 -13.73 -12.09
CA PRO A 151 0.83 -14.54 -13.19
C PRO A 151 1.35 -15.98 -13.16
N GLU A 152 0.58 -16.90 -13.70
CA GLU A 152 0.96 -18.32 -13.78
C GLU A 152 2.27 -18.56 -14.52
N SER A 153 2.56 -17.71 -15.52
CA SER A 153 3.84 -17.73 -16.27
C SER A 153 5.07 -17.46 -15.38
N TRP A 154 4.90 -16.68 -14.32
CA TRP A 154 5.93 -16.45 -13.32
C TRP A 154 6.04 -17.62 -12.34
N ALA A 155 4.92 -18.09 -11.81
CA ALA A 155 4.90 -19.19 -10.86
C ALA A 155 5.46 -20.51 -11.44
N LYS A 156 5.43 -20.67 -12.75
CA LYS A 156 6.02 -21.80 -13.48
C LYS A 156 7.52 -21.63 -13.82
N ASP A 157 8.12 -20.49 -13.48
CA ASP A 157 9.53 -20.18 -13.72
C ASP A 157 10.25 -19.84 -12.41
N PRO A 158 10.70 -20.87 -11.66
CA PRO A 158 11.37 -20.66 -10.37
C PRO A 158 12.63 -19.81 -10.47
N LEU A 159 13.42 -19.94 -11.54
CA LEU A 159 14.65 -19.17 -11.74
C LEU A 159 14.35 -17.67 -11.91
N ARG A 160 13.29 -17.36 -12.63
CA ARG A 160 12.82 -15.98 -12.79
C ARG A 160 12.32 -15.39 -11.47
N CYS A 161 11.58 -16.18 -10.68
CA CYS A 161 11.12 -15.78 -9.35
C CYS A 161 12.30 -15.51 -8.41
N GLU A 162 13.28 -16.41 -8.36
CA GLU A 162 14.50 -16.24 -7.56
C GLU A 162 15.28 -14.98 -7.96
N THR A 163 15.51 -14.79 -9.26
CA THR A 163 16.21 -13.61 -9.80
C THR A 163 15.51 -12.29 -9.45
N ALA A 164 14.19 -12.32 -9.36
CA ALA A 164 13.35 -11.16 -8.99
C ALA A 164 13.10 -11.05 -7.47
N ALA A 165 13.75 -11.90 -6.66
CA ALA A 165 13.60 -11.98 -5.21
C ALA A 165 12.14 -12.17 -4.75
N ILE A 166 11.34 -12.90 -5.52
CA ILE A 166 9.98 -13.29 -5.13
C ILE A 166 10.09 -14.38 -4.05
N PRO A 167 9.43 -14.21 -2.89
CA PRO A 167 9.44 -15.23 -1.85
C PRO A 167 8.91 -16.58 -2.37
N GLU A 168 9.53 -17.68 -1.98
CA GLU A 168 9.13 -19.04 -2.39
C GLU A 168 7.67 -19.36 -2.02
N ALA A 169 7.18 -18.80 -0.93
CA ALA A 169 5.80 -18.97 -0.49
C ALA A 169 4.77 -18.26 -1.40
N MET A 170 5.22 -17.32 -2.26
CA MET A 170 4.33 -16.58 -3.15
C MET A 170 4.05 -17.41 -4.41
N THR A 171 2.84 -17.95 -4.51
CA THR A 171 2.36 -18.76 -5.63
C THR A 171 1.34 -18.02 -6.48
N HIS A 172 1.03 -18.55 -7.66
CA HIS A 172 -0.08 -18.05 -8.46
C HIS A 172 -1.40 -18.28 -7.74
N ARG A 173 -2.18 -17.21 -7.60
CA ARG A 173 -3.56 -17.23 -7.13
C ARG A 173 -4.44 -16.46 -8.12
N PRO A 174 -5.62 -16.95 -8.49
CA PRO A 174 -6.57 -16.17 -9.27
C PRO A 174 -6.91 -14.87 -8.53
N LYS A 175 -7.20 -13.81 -9.26
CA LYS A 175 -7.48 -12.48 -8.67
C LYS A 175 -8.67 -12.49 -7.69
N TRP A 176 -9.71 -13.28 -7.99
CA TRP A 176 -10.85 -13.45 -7.08
C TRP A 176 -10.45 -14.08 -5.74
N GLN A 177 -9.47 -15.00 -5.75
CA GLN A 177 -8.96 -15.61 -4.53
C GLN A 177 -8.17 -14.59 -3.71
N ILE A 178 -7.33 -13.78 -4.38
CA ILE A 178 -6.63 -12.67 -3.71
C ILE A 178 -7.64 -11.71 -3.08
N ALA A 179 -8.68 -11.32 -3.82
CA ALA A 179 -9.74 -10.44 -3.30
C ALA A 179 -10.42 -11.04 -2.05
N LEU A 180 -10.72 -12.34 -2.06
CA LEU A 180 -11.30 -13.03 -0.92
C LEU A 180 -10.37 -13.02 0.30
N GLU A 181 -9.08 -13.31 0.11
CA GLU A 181 -8.09 -13.31 1.18
C GLU A 181 -7.91 -11.90 1.80
N LEU A 182 -7.94 -10.83 0.98
CA LEU A 182 -7.92 -9.45 1.48
C LEU A 182 -9.16 -9.14 2.33
N TRP A 183 -10.32 -9.60 1.88
CA TRP A 183 -11.58 -9.41 2.61
C TRP A 183 -11.60 -10.19 3.93
N GLU A 184 -11.20 -11.46 3.92
CA GLU A 184 -11.13 -12.31 5.11
C GLU A 184 -10.22 -11.70 6.17
N ARG A 185 -9.07 -11.16 5.76
CA ARG A 185 -8.16 -10.42 6.64
C ARG A 185 -8.86 -9.20 7.26
N ALA A 186 -9.45 -8.35 6.44
CA ALA A 186 -10.12 -7.15 6.92
C ALA A 186 -11.24 -7.48 7.92
N VAL A 187 -12.04 -8.51 7.64
CA VAL A 187 -13.10 -8.98 8.54
C VAL A 187 -12.50 -9.55 9.84
N SER A 188 -11.43 -10.32 9.76
CA SER A 188 -10.75 -10.86 10.95
C SER A 188 -10.16 -9.77 11.85
N ASN A 189 -9.74 -8.64 11.25
CA ASN A 189 -9.28 -7.44 11.95
C ASN A 189 -10.43 -6.51 12.42
N GLY A 190 -11.69 -6.97 12.29
CA GLY A 190 -12.86 -6.29 12.83
C GLY A 190 -13.51 -5.27 11.90
N VAL A 191 -13.03 -5.11 10.66
CA VAL A 191 -13.68 -4.23 9.68
C VAL A 191 -15.01 -4.84 9.26
N ARG A 192 -16.07 -4.05 9.28
CA ARG A 192 -17.41 -4.46 8.83
C ARG A 192 -17.77 -3.75 7.55
N PHE A 193 -18.39 -4.49 6.66
CA PHE A 193 -18.89 -3.99 5.39
C PHE A 193 -20.40 -4.28 5.33
N GLU A 194 -21.21 -3.27 5.06
CA GLU A 194 -22.65 -3.47 4.78
C GLU A 194 -22.85 -3.99 3.35
N TRP A 195 -22.04 -3.47 2.44
CA TRP A 195 -22.06 -3.84 1.03
C TRP A 195 -20.66 -4.14 0.53
N VAL A 196 -20.58 -5.01 -0.45
CA VAL A 196 -19.34 -5.34 -1.16
C VAL A 196 -19.62 -5.28 -2.65
N GLY A 197 -18.72 -4.62 -3.40
CA GLY A 197 -18.78 -4.48 -4.86
C GLY A 197 -17.42 -4.70 -5.52
N ALA A 198 -17.44 -5.05 -6.82
CA ALA A 198 -16.25 -5.22 -7.68
C ALA A 198 -16.55 -4.71 -9.09
#